data_cd21d226c61e22d5890c423696156150
#
_entry.id   cd21d226c61e22d5890c423696156150
#
_cell.length_a   1.000
_cell.length_b   1.000
_cell.length_c   1.000
_cell.angle_alpha   90.00
_cell.angle_beta   90.00
_cell.angle_gamma   90.00
#
_symmetry.space_group_name_H-M   'P 1'
#
loop_
_entity.id
_entity.type
_entity.pdbx_description
1 polymer ?
#
loop_
_entity_poly.entity_id
_entity_poly.type
_entity_poly.pdbx_seq_one_letter_code
_entity_poly.pdbx_strand_id
1 'polypeptide(L)'
;MSDEKRPVGRPRTTVNDLPADWREIVMDCGQNGQSAVTIRCKLGIATSAWETLLEDSQDFRETIKEAKILCEHWWEERGREMAMGLDGNATVWIFNMKNRFGWKDKTETEHTGNIGVTQITRRIVKPADGTGN
;
A
#
# COMPACT_ATOMS: atom_id res chain seq x y z
N MET A 1 -9.83 15.99 36.18
CA MET A 1 -9.67 15.74 35.54
C MET A 1 -10.24 16.11 34.50
N SER A 2 -9.99 16.45 33.94
CA SER A 2 -10.49 16.91 32.98
C SER A 2 -11.15 16.10 32.17
N ASP A 3 -10.85 15.16 32.16
CA ASP A 3 -11.34 14.39 31.31
C ASP A 3 -12.69 14.29 31.45
N GLU A 4 -13.06 14.56 32.39
CA GLU A 4 -14.31 14.42 32.49
C GLU A 4 -14.94 15.20 31.59
N LYS A 5 -14.28 16.03 31.04
CA LYS A 5 -14.85 16.78 30.15
C LYS A 5 -15.21 16.02 29.04
N ARG A 6 -14.74 14.93 28.78
CA ARG A 6 -15.06 14.22 27.71
C ARG A 6 -16.37 13.78 27.83
N PRO A 7 -17.21 14.17 27.15
CA PRO A 7 -18.55 13.88 27.28
C PRO A 7 -18.80 12.45 27.05
N VAL A 8 -18.23 11.91 26.12
CA VAL A 8 -18.50 10.64 25.85
C VAL A 8 -17.49 9.90 25.41
N GLY A 9 -17.59 8.75 25.32
CA GLY A 9 -16.69 7.97 24.71
C GLY A 9 -15.59 7.51 25.47
N ARG A 10 -14.90 6.64 24.89
CA ARG A 10 -13.78 6.12 25.47
C ARG A 10 -12.59 6.91 25.20
N PRO A 11 -11.53 6.77 25.93
CA PRO A 11 -10.27 7.39 25.63
C PRO A 11 -9.78 6.94 24.29
N ARG A 12 -8.96 7.74 23.66
CA ARG A 12 -8.41 7.37 22.38
C ARG A 12 -7.43 6.21 22.55
N THR A 13 -7.36 5.35 21.56
CA THR A 13 -6.46 4.21 21.58
C THR A 13 -5.02 4.70 21.54
N THR A 14 -4.17 4.08 22.35
CA THR A 14 -2.75 4.39 22.33
C THR A 14 -1.96 3.10 22.16
N VAL A 15 -0.66 3.22 21.96
CA VAL A 15 0.18 2.03 21.81
C VAL A 15 0.17 1.17 23.07
N ASN A 16 -0.20 1.73 24.20
CA ASN A 16 -0.29 0.94 25.41
C ASN A 16 -1.46 -0.03 25.37
N ASP A 17 -2.39 0.16 24.46
CA ASP A 17 -3.50 -0.76 24.30
C ASP A 17 -3.15 -1.93 23.40
N LEU A 18 -1.96 -1.93 22.84
CA LEU A 18 -1.52 -2.99 21.96
C LEU A 18 -0.73 -4.04 22.74
N PRO A 19 -0.52 -5.21 22.14
CA PRO A 19 0.36 -6.19 22.77
C PRO A 19 1.73 -5.56 23.04
N ALA A 20 2.39 -6.03 24.08
CA ALA A 20 3.69 -5.47 24.45
C ALA A 20 4.71 -5.59 23.32
N ASP A 21 4.58 -6.63 22.50
CA ASP A 21 5.50 -6.88 21.42
C ASP A 21 4.95 -6.38 20.08
N TRP A 22 4.15 -5.35 20.09
CA TRP A 22 3.49 -4.88 18.88
C TRP A 22 4.49 -4.50 17.78
N ARG A 23 5.63 -3.94 18.15
CA ARG A 23 6.62 -3.56 17.15
C ARG A 23 7.14 -4.79 16.43
N GLU A 24 7.42 -5.85 17.17
CA GLU A 24 7.92 -7.08 16.60
C GLU A 24 6.88 -7.70 15.68
N ILE A 25 5.62 -7.64 16.07
CA ILE A 25 4.54 -8.16 15.24
C ILE A 25 4.49 -7.42 13.93
N VAL A 26 4.55 -6.09 13.97
CA VAL A 26 4.48 -5.26 12.79
C VAL A 26 5.68 -5.52 11.87
N MET A 27 6.87 -5.56 12.43
CA MET A 27 8.06 -5.76 11.62
C MET A 27 8.08 -7.16 11.02
N ASP A 28 7.61 -8.15 11.75
CA ASP A 28 7.55 -9.51 11.25
C ASP A 28 6.61 -9.59 10.04
N CYS A 29 5.47 -8.91 10.13
CA CYS A 29 4.55 -8.85 9.00
C CYS A 29 5.22 -8.24 7.77
N GLY A 30 5.94 -7.15 7.97
CA GLY A 30 6.64 -6.50 6.86
C GLY A 30 7.67 -7.43 6.24
N GLN A 31 8.44 -8.10 7.06
CA GLN A 31 9.48 -8.98 6.58
C GLN A 31 8.94 -10.18 5.82
N ASN A 32 7.67 -10.50 6.01
CA ASN A 32 7.05 -11.60 5.32
C ASN A 32 6.10 -11.15 4.20
N GLY A 33 6.17 -9.90 3.82
CA GLY A 33 5.40 -9.40 2.69
C GLY A 33 3.91 -9.26 2.97
N GLN A 34 3.53 -9.17 4.23
CA GLN A 34 2.12 -9.12 4.60
C GLN A 34 1.60 -7.70 4.63
N SER A 35 0.31 -7.56 4.37
CA SER A 35 -0.28 -6.24 4.19
C SER A 35 -0.68 -5.58 5.50
N ALA A 36 -1.06 -4.31 5.40
CA ALA A 36 -1.57 -3.59 6.55
C ALA A 36 -2.81 -4.25 7.14
N VAL A 37 -3.62 -4.88 6.30
CA VAL A 37 -4.79 -5.59 6.79
C VAL A 37 -4.36 -6.73 7.72
N THR A 38 -3.32 -7.47 7.33
CA THR A 38 -2.81 -8.54 8.15
C THR A 38 -2.24 -8.00 9.46
N ILE A 39 -1.53 -6.87 9.39
CA ILE A 39 -0.99 -6.24 10.59
C ILE A 39 -2.12 -5.91 11.56
N ARG A 40 -3.20 -5.29 11.06
CA ARG A 40 -4.32 -4.96 11.93
C ARG A 40 -4.94 -6.19 12.57
N CYS A 41 -5.06 -7.25 11.79
CA CYS A 41 -5.62 -8.49 12.31
C CYS A 41 -4.75 -9.07 13.41
N LYS A 42 -3.45 -9.03 13.22
CA LYS A 42 -2.55 -9.58 14.22
C LYS A 42 -2.47 -8.72 15.47
N LEU A 43 -2.63 -7.42 15.31
CA LEU A 43 -2.68 -6.54 16.47
C LEU A 43 -4.04 -6.55 17.14
N GLY A 44 -5.05 -7.07 16.45
CA GLY A 44 -6.38 -7.19 17.04
C GLY A 44 -7.10 -5.86 17.17
N ILE A 45 -6.88 -4.93 16.24
CA ILE A 45 -7.49 -3.62 16.34
C ILE A 45 -8.41 -3.32 15.16
N ALA A 46 -9.40 -2.48 15.42
CA ALA A 46 -10.34 -2.07 14.40
C ALA A 46 -9.77 -0.94 13.57
N THR A 47 -10.44 -0.61 12.49
CA THR A 47 -10.01 0.46 11.60
C THR A 47 -9.87 1.78 12.32
N SER A 48 -10.83 2.11 13.18
CA SER A 48 -10.79 3.40 13.88
C SER A 48 -9.57 3.48 14.81
N ALA A 49 -9.24 2.38 15.48
CA ALA A 49 -8.07 2.36 16.34
C ALA A 49 -6.80 2.48 15.52
N TRP A 50 -6.77 1.84 14.37
CA TRP A 50 -5.63 1.91 13.46
C TRP A 50 -5.39 3.37 13.04
N GLU A 51 -6.47 4.05 12.64
CA GLU A 51 -6.34 5.43 12.19
C GLU A 51 -5.93 6.37 13.33
N THR A 52 -6.47 6.12 14.51
CA THR A 52 -6.10 6.91 15.68
C THR A 52 -4.62 6.75 15.99
N LEU A 53 -4.12 5.53 15.94
CA LEU A 53 -2.71 5.28 16.23
C LEU A 53 -1.82 5.93 15.19
N LEU A 54 -2.19 5.87 13.92
CA LEU A 54 -1.41 6.52 12.88
C LEU A 54 -1.39 8.03 13.07
N GLU A 55 -2.47 8.58 13.57
CA GLU A 55 -2.56 10.00 13.76
C GLU A 55 -1.81 10.48 15.01
N ASP A 56 -1.96 9.76 16.10
CA ASP A 56 -1.46 10.21 17.39
C ASP A 56 -0.06 9.73 17.75
N SER A 57 0.38 8.61 17.23
CA SER A 57 1.65 8.04 17.66
C SER A 57 2.68 8.07 16.56
N GLN A 58 3.69 8.90 16.74
CA GLN A 58 4.78 8.96 15.78
C GLN A 58 5.50 7.63 15.72
N ASP A 59 5.67 6.98 16.87
CA ASP A 59 6.34 5.71 16.96
C ASP A 59 5.61 4.65 16.13
N PHE A 60 4.29 4.62 16.26
CA PHE A 60 3.49 3.66 15.50
C PHE A 60 3.58 3.97 14.01
N ARG A 61 3.47 5.24 13.64
CA ARG A 61 3.56 5.64 12.23
C ARG A 61 4.87 5.22 11.61
N GLU A 62 5.97 5.46 12.31
CA GLU A 62 7.28 5.15 11.78
C GLU A 62 7.50 3.65 11.67
N THR A 63 7.01 2.89 12.63
CA THR A 63 7.13 1.44 12.57
C THR A 63 6.33 0.88 11.40
N ILE A 64 5.12 1.40 11.18
CA ILE A 64 4.31 0.97 10.05
C ILE A 64 4.99 1.33 8.73
N LYS A 65 5.59 2.52 8.63
CA LYS A 65 6.27 2.91 7.44
C LYS A 65 7.43 1.99 7.14
N GLU A 66 8.19 1.62 8.16
CA GLU A 66 9.31 0.73 8.00
C GLU A 66 8.82 -0.64 7.54
N ALA A 67 7.74 -1.13 8.13
CA ALA A 67 7.19 -2.42 7.75
C ALA A 67 6.72 -2.41 6.30
N LYS A 68 6.19 -1.29 5.82
CA LYS A 68 5.75 -1.19 4.44
C LYS A 68 6.93 -1.26 3.48
N ILE A 69 8.04 -0.65 3.85
CA ILE A 69 9.25 -0.72 3.04
C ILE A 69 9.74 -2.17 2.97
N LEU A 70 9.76 -2.85 4.10
CA LEU A 70 10.18 -4.25 4.13
C LEU A 70 9.24 -5.13 3.31
N CYS A 71 7.96 -4.82 3.35
CA CYS A 71 6.98 -5.57 2.60
C CYS A 71 7.21 -5.41 1.09
N GLU A 72 7.44 -4.19 0.65
CA GLU A 72 7.72 -3.94 -0.75
C GLU A 72 9.00 -4.65 -1.17
N HIS A 73 10.01 -4.62 -0.33
CA HIS A 73 11.26 -5.31 -0.61
C HIS A 73 11.03 -6.82 -0.78
N TRP A 74 10.21 -7.42 0.09
CA TRP A 74 9.91 -8.83 -0.01
C TRP A 74 9.28 -9.17 -1.37
N TRP A 75 8.32 -8.33 -1.80
CA TRP A 75 7.65 -8.57 -3.07
C TRP A 75 8.59 -8.37 -4.26
N GLU A 76 9.48 -7.37 -4.18
CA GLU A 76 10.47 -7.16 -5.23
C GLU A 76 11.43 -8.34 -5.33
N GLU A 77 11.80 -8.91 -4.19
CA GLU A 77 12.67 -10.06 -4.19
C GLU A 77 12.00 -11.26 -4.86
N ARG A 78 10.70 -11.45 -4.61
CA ARG A 78 10.00 -12.54 -5.26
C ARG A 78 9.98 -12.35 -6.77
N GLY A 79 9.81 -11.14 -7.23
CA GLY A 79 9.84 -10.85 -8.66
C GLY A 79 11.20 -11.13 -9.27
N ARG A 80 12.25 -10.75 -8.56
CA ARG A 80 13.59 -10.99 -9.03
C ARG A 80 13.86 -12.49 -9.13
N GLU A 81 13.38 -13.26 -8.15
CA GLU A 81 13.55 -14.71 -8.17
C GLU A 81 12.82 -15.33 -9.34
N MET A 82 11.62 -14.85 -9.64
CA MET A 82 10.87 -15.35 -10.77
C MET A 82 11.57 -15.03 -12.09
N ALA A 83 12.18 -13.85 -12.17
CA ALA A 83 12.92 -13.47 -13.38
C ALA A 83 14.13 -14.36 -13.59
N MET A 84 14.65 -14.95 -12.51
CA MET A 84 15.77 -15.85 -12.60
C MET A 84 15.34 -17.31 -12.75
N GLY A 85 14.08 -17.55 -12.99
CA GLY A 85 13.61 -18.89 -13.27
C GLY A 85 13.02 -19.66 -12.11
N LEU A 86 12.86 -19.00 -10.96
CA LEU A 86 12.27 -19.70 -9.85
C LEU A 86 10.75 -19.71 -10.00
N ASP A 87 10.10 -20.65 -9.36
CA ASP A 87 8.67 -20.80 -9.47
C ASP A 87 7.91 -19.59 -8.96
N GLY A 88 6.77 -19.37 -9.55
CA GLY A 88 5.90 -18.31 -9.14
C GLY A 88 4.96 -17.95 -10.26
N ASN A 89 4.00 -17.09 -9.97
CA ASN A 89 3.04 -16.64 -10.96
C ASN A 89 3.30 -15.17 -11.25
N ALA A 90 3.95 -14.91 -12.38
CA ALA A 90 4.34 -13.55 -12.72
C ALA A 90 3.15 -12.63 -12.91
N THR A 91 2.05 -13.15 -13.45
CA THR A 91 0.86 -12.32 -13.66
C THR A 91 0.28 -11.87 -12.33
N VAL A 92 0.19 -12.76 -11.37
CA VAL A 92 -0.32 -12.43 -10.06
C VAL A 92 0.65 -11.47 -9.38
N TRP A 93 1.95 -11.68 -9.54
CA TRP A 93 2.96 -10.81 -8.95
C TRP A 93 2.82 -9.39 -9.50
N ILE A 94 2.70 -9.23 -10.82
CA ILE A 94 2.54 -7.91 -11.44
C ILE A 94 1.28 -7.24 -10.94
N PHE A 95 0.18 -7.98 -10.83
CA PHE A 95 -1.08 -7.45 -10.34
C PHE A 95 -0.89 -6.89 -8.95
N ASN A 96 -0.20 -7.61 -8.08
CA ASN A 96 0.03 -7.14 -6.72
C ASN A 96 0.94 -5.92 -6.69
N MET A 97 1.98 -5.89 -7.52
CA MET A 97 2.87 -4.74 -7.53
C MET A 97 2.12 -3.48 -7.96
N LYS A 98 1.22 -3.61 -8.92
CA LYS A 98 0.43 -2.46 -9.36
C LYS A 98 -0.55 -2.01 -8.30
N ASN A 99 -1.24 -2.95 -7.68
CA ASN A 99 -2.28 -2.60 -6.74
C ASN A 99 -1.79 -2.24 -5.35
N ARG A 100 -0.70 -2.85 -4.92
CA ARG A 100 -0.23 -2.62 -3.56
C ARG A 100 0.83 -1.54 -3.50
N PHE A 101 1.63 -1.38 -4.55
CA PHE A 101 2.76 -0.46 -4.50
C PHE A 101 2.72 0.61 -5.58
N GLY A 102 1.66 0.62 -6.36
CA GLY A 102 1.47 1.70 -7.33
C GLY A 102 2.34 1.64 -8.57
N TRP A 103 2.86 0.47 -8.91
CA TRP A 103 3.67 0.36 -10.11
C TRP A 103 2.77 0.58 -11.32
N LYS A 104 3.30 1.23 -12.34
CA LYS A 104 2.55 1.53 -13.54
C LYS A 104 3.33 1.19 -14.77
N ASP A 105 2.59 0.88 -15.83
CA ASP A 105 3.23 0.66 -17.10
C ASP A 105 3.66 2.01 -17.64
N LYS A 106 4.77 2.03 -18.35
CA LYS A 106 5.26 3.25 -18.91
C LYS A 106 4.28 3.86 -19.88
N THR A 107 3.61 3.02 -20.64
CA THR A 107 2.64 3.51 -21.61
C THR A 107 1.51 4.27 -20.94
N GLU A 108 1.04 3.75 -19.82
CA GLU A 108 -0.03 4.44 -19.10
C GLU A 108 0.41 5.80 -18.64
N THR A 109 1.65 5.89 -18.20
CA THR A 109 2.17 7.14 -17.72
C THR A 109 2.26 8.17 -18.84
N GLU A 110 2.69 7.73 -20.00
CA GLU A 110 2.80 8.63 -21.13
C GLU A 110 1.45 9.14 -21.56
N HIS A 111 0.46 8.27 -21.62
CA HIS A 111 -0.86 8.71 -22.00
C HIS A 111 -1.38 9.74 -21.01
N THR A 112 -1.17 9.51 -19.75
CA THR A 112 -1.63 10.43 -18.77
C THR A 112 -0.95 11.76 -18.93
N GLY A 113 0.31 11.75 -19.22
CA GLY A 113 1.04 12.96 -19.37
C GLY A 113 0.61 13.73 -20.56
N ASN A 114 0.03 13.07 -21.56
CA ASN A 114 -0.31 13.71 -22.71
C ASN A 114 -1.65 14.16 -22.83
N ILE A 115 -2.39 14.03 -22.00
CA ILE A 115 -3.64 14.37 -22.10
C ILE A 115 -3.91 15.52 -22.48
N GLY A 116 -4.28 15.81 -22.89
CA GLY A 116 -4.45 16.86 -23.32
C GLY A 116 -4.84 16.54 -24.55
N VAL A 117 -4.84 15.99 -25.22
CA VAL A 117 -4.96 15.69 -26.42
C VAL A 117 -5.52 14.74 -26.97
N THR A 118 -5.51 14.52 -27.32
CA THR A 118 -5.87 13.63 -27.86
C THR A 118 -6.33 12.94 -27.98
N GLN A 119 -6.68 12.90 -28.36
CA GLN A 119 -7.08 12.01 -28.49
C GLN A 119 -7.06 11.42 -28.88
N ILE A 120 -6.93 11.53 -29.39
CA ILE A 120 -6.81 10.75 -29.75
C ILE A 120 -6.73 10.34 -30.30
N THR A 121 -6.65 10.44 -30.83
CA THR A 121 -6.51 9.68 -31.24
C THR A 121 -6.62 9.15 -31.67
N ARG A 122 -6.79 9.10 -32.21
CA ARG A 122 -6.87 8.36 -32.44
C ARG A 122 -7.16 7.93 -32.73
N ARG A 123 -7.31 7.94 -32.95
CA ARG A 123 -7.54 7.50 -33.06
C ARG A 123 -7.58 7.11 -33.56
N ILE A 124 -7.60 7.21 -33.99
CA ILE A 124 -7.62 6.85 -34.36
C ILE A 124 -7.58 6.73 -34.89
N VAL A 125 -7.62 6.89 -35.30
CA VAL A 125 -7.50 6.65 -35.59
C VAL A 125 -7.58 6.53 -36.13
N LYS A 126 -7.58 6.70 -36.74
CA LYS A 126 -7.64 6.57 -37.40
C LYS A 126 -7.49 6.45 -38.12
N PRO A 127 -7.43 6.46 -38.55
CA PRO A 127 -7.24 6.42 -39.32
C PRO A 127 -7.37 6.76 -39.96
N ALA A 128 -7.40 6.91 -40.31
CA ALA A 128 -7.42 7.18 -40.72
C ALA A 128 -7.51 7.79 -40.96
N ASP A 129 -7.42 7.92 -41.24
CA ASP A 129 -7.34 8.43 -41.31
C ASP A 129 -7.11 8.92 -41.32
N GLY A 130 -6.99 9.08 -41.60
CA GLY A 130 -6.70 9.31 -41.54
C GLY A 130 -6.60 9.96 -41.49
N THR A 131 -6.49 10.19 -41.87
CA THR A 131 -6.42 10.67 -41.92
C THR A 131 -6.45 11.17 -41.49
N GLY A 132 -6.39 11.28 -41.45
CA GLY A 132 -6.38 11.36 -41.09
C GLY A 132 -6.39 11.62 -40.85
N ASN A 133 -6.21 11.84 -40.96
CA ASN A 133 -6.35 11.79 -41.11
C ASN A 133 -6.45 11.72 -40.88
#